data_06ee6aae66e8759f868ceba7675f0ff9
#
_entry.id   06ee6aae66e8759f868ceba7675f0ff9
#
_cell.length_a   1.000
_cell.length_b   1.000
_cell.length_c   1.000
_cell.angle_alpha   90.00
_cell.angle_beta   90.00
_cell.angle_gamma   90.00
#
_symmetry.space_group_name_H-M   'P 1'
#
loop_
_entity.id
_entity.type
_entity.pdbx_description
1 polymer ?
#
loop_
_entity_poly.entity_id
_entity_poly.type
_entity_poly.pdbx_seq_one_letter_code
_entity_poly.pdbx_strand_id
1 'polypeptide(L)'
;MIPPFPFRFRNAEILTLCWRTDPAAMAFLLPPPVTPAGDVACVHIYKMNDTDWLGSYAEASVMFGAQVGGRADAWSPWLVLCSDVGVSHGREVHGQPKKLGQPALEFRGDLIVGTVERNGIAVLTGTMPCKQRAVGAEALKPYFDFATNLNLTAVDHIDGRPAIRQVTSRRLAEVVVHECWTGPGTAELRANAQLPIVRLPVIEPLEAFYWRADFTLVPGEIVYDYLANAP
;
A
#
# COMPACT_ATOMS: atom_id res chain seq x y z
N MET A 1 -21.91 -6.15 -0.36
CA MET A 1 -22.31 -4.72 -0.52
C MET A 1 -21.04 -3.88 -0.49
N ILE A 2 -20.88 -2.93 -1.41
CA ILE A 2 -19.74 -1.99 -1.42
C ILE A 2 -20.09 -0.82 -0.51
N PRO A 3 -19.26 -0.50 0.51
CA PRO A 3 -19.50 0.63 1.38
C PRO A 3 -19.56 1.96 0.62
N PRO A 4 -20.47 2.89 0.98
CA PRO A 4 -20.52 4.22 0.37
C PRO A 4 -19.40 5.12 0.90
N PHE A 5 -19.01 6.13 0.10
CA PHE A 5 -18.11 7.21 0.53
C PHE A 5 -18.86 8.31 1.29
N PRO A 6 -18.15 9.06 2.15
CA PRO A 6 -16.82 8.77 2.71
C PRO A 6 -16.93 7.74 3.85
N PHE A 7 -15.81 7.09 4.22
CA PHE A 7 -15.76 6.33 5.46
C PHE A 7 -14.42 6.51 6.18
N ARG A 8 -14.47 6.38 7.51
CA ARG A 8 -13.40 6.76 8.40
C ARG A 8 -12.65 5.56 8.92
N PHE A 9 -11.36 5.74 9.07
CA PHE A 9 -10.45 4.87 9.80
C PHE A 9 -10.00 5.60 11.06
N ARG A 10 -10.16 4.97 12.21
CA ARG A 10 -9.80 5.54 13.50
C ARG A 10 -8.75 4.68 14.16
N ASN A 11 -7.75 5.36 14.73
CA ASN A 11 -6.69 4.73 15.50
C ASN A 11 -6.00 3.57 14.74
N ALA A 12 -5.75 3.75 13.44
CA ALA A 12 -4.98 2.78 12.67
C ALA A 12 -3.53 2.77 13.15
N GLU A 13 -3.00 1.59 13.46
CA GLU A 13 -1.59 1.36 13.78
C GLU A 13 -0.87 0.91 12.51
N ILE A 14 0.31 1.48 12.23
CA ILE A 14 0.98 1.28 10.96
C ILE A 14 2.48 1.09 11.20
N LEU A 15 3.03 -0.04 10.76
CA LEU A 15 4.46 -0.25 10.60
C LEU A 15 4.82 -0.03 9.14
N THR A 16 5.71 0.92 8.90
CA THR A 16 6.26 1.22 7.57
C THR A 16 7.73 0.86 7.55
N LEU A 17 8.13 0.03 6.60
CA LEU A 17 9.52 -0.35 6.37
C LEU A 17 9.92 0.12 4.97
N CYS A 18 11.00 0.89 4.86
CA CYS A 18 11.47 1.46 3.61
C CYS A 18 12.82 0.85 3.21
N TRP A 19 13.03 0.70 1.91
CA TRP A 19 14.30 0.23 1.36
C TRP A 19 14.56 0.79 -0.03
N ARG A 20 15.83 0.87 -0.43
CA ARG A 20 16.20 1.08 -1.84
C ARG A 20 15.99 -0.21 -2.62
N THR A 21 15.43 -0.06 -3.80
CA THR A 21 15.19 -1.17 -4.73
C THR A 21 15.69 -0.81 -6.13
N ASP A 22 15.63 -1.78 -7.06
CA ASP A 22 16.04 -1.57 -8.45
C ASP A 22 14.95 -0.82 -9.24
N PRO A 23 15.23 0.36 -9.81
CA PRO A 23 14.30 1.07 -10.68
C PRO A 23 13.86 0.27 -11.93
N ALA A 24 14.70 -0.63 -12.44
CA ALA A 24 14.32 -1.50 -13.54
C ALA A 24 13.26 -2.54 -13.11
N ALA A 25 13.36 -3.05 -11.88
CA ALA A 25 12.34 -3.91 -11.28
C ALA A 25 11.03 -3.16 -11.05
N MET A 26 11.07 -1.88 -10.63
CA MET A 26 9.89 -1.03 -10.53
C MET A 26 9.24 -0.82 -11.89
N ALA A 27 10.02 -0.48 -12.93
CA ALA A 27 9.53 -0.27 -14.30
C ALA A 27 8.81 -1.50 -14.85
N PHE A 28 9.31 -2.70 -14.55
CA PHE A 28 8.67 -3.96 -14.97
C PHE A 28 7.26 -4.17 -14.39
N LEU A 29 6.98 -3.54 -13.24
CA LEU A 29 5.69 -3.65 -12.54
C LEU A 29 4.68 -2.57 -12.93
N LEU A 30 5.08 -1.64 -13.80
CA LEU A 30 4.25 -0.50 -14.21
C LEU A 30 3.69 -0.70 -15.61
N PRO A 31 2.39 -0.42 -15.83
CA PRO A 31 1.82 -0.41 -17.17
C PRO A 31 2.21 0.90 -17.87
N PRO A 32 2.73 0.87 -19.13
CA PRO A 32 2.96 2.11 -19.88
C PRO A 32 1.66 2.93 -20.03
N PRO A 33 1.67 4.28 -19.95
CA PRO A 33 2.84 5.16 -19.89
C PRO A 33 3.32 5.50 -18.48
N VAL A 34 2.92 4.74 -17.45
CA VAL A 34 3.40 4.97 -16.08
C VAL A 34 4.88 4.60 -15.98
N THR A 35 5.68 5.45 -15.37
CA THR A 35 7.13 5.26 -15.20
C THR A 35 7.54 5.36 -13.73
N PRO A 36 8.66 4.75 -13.31
CA PRO A 36 9.15 4.90 -11.94
C PRO A 36 9.48 6.35 -11.57
N ALA A 37 9.32 6.68 -10.29
CA ALA A 37 9.75 7.93 -9.69
C ALA A 37 10.61 7.62 -8.44
N GLY A 38 11.93 7.77 -8.55
CA GLY A 38 12.87 7.41 -7.49
C GLY A 38 13.25 5.92 -7.47
N ASP A 39 13.83 5.50 -6.34
CA ASP A 39 14.39 4.16 -6.13
C ASP A 39 13.97 3.56 -4.76
N VAL A 40 13.00 4.18 -4.08
CA VAL A 40 12.52 3.75 -2.77
C VAL A 40 11.23 2.94 -2.91
N ALA A 41 11.23 1.77 -2.26
CA ALA A 41 10.03 0.99 -2.01
C ALA A 41 9.74 0.94 -0.51
N CYS A 42 8.46 0.87 -0.17
CA CYS A 42 8.00 0.73 1.21
C CYS A 42 6.96 -0.39 1.31
N VAL A 43 6.90 -1.03 2.46
CA VAL A 43 5.75 -1.80 2.87
C VAL A 43 5.10 -1.13 4.07
N HIS A 44 3.79 -0.98 4.00
CA HIS A 44 2.97 -0.54 5.12
C HIS A 44 2.18 -1.73 5.62
N ILE A 45 2.30 -2.07 6.90
CA ILE A 45 1.53 -3.13 7.55
C ILE A 45 0.61 -2.44 8.54
N TYR A 46 -0.68 -2.56 8.29
CA TYR A 46 -1.74 -1.87 9.03
C TYR A 46 -2.47 -2.82 9.95
N LYS A 47 -2.77 -2.34 11.14
CA LYS A 47 -3.80 -2.85 12.02
C LYS A 47 -4.89 -1.78 12.08
N MET A 48 -5.97 -1.98 11.34
CA MET A 48 -7.14 -1.11 11.29
C MET A 48 -8.02 -1.46 12.47
N ASN A 49 -7.98 -0.65 13.54
CA ASN A 49 -8.67 -0.95 14.79
C ASN A 49 -10.18 -0.67 14.72
N ASP A 50 -10.56 0.40 14.03
CA ASP A 50 -11.95 0.81 13.86
C ASP A 50 -12.14 1.47 12.49
N THR A 51 -12.95 0.84 11.63
CA THR A 51 -13.26 1.33 10.29
C THR A 51 -14.74 1.26 10.04
N ASP A 52 -15.35 2.35 9.58
CA ASP A 52 -16.74 2.34 9.17
C ASP A 52 -16.96 1.23 8.14
N TRP A 53 -18.04 0.43 8.30
CA TRP A 53 -18.44 -0.67 7.42
C TRP A 53 -17.57 -1.93 7.43
N LEU A 54 -16.24 -1.80 7.63
CA LEU A 54 -15.31 -2.92 7.59
C LEU A 54 -14.97 -3.48 8.97
N GLY A 55 -15.20 -2.70 10.04
CA GLY A 55 -14.83 -3.08 11.40
C GLY A 55 -13.32 -3.08 11.60
N SER A 56 -12.81 -4.06 12.35
CA SER A 56 -11.39 -4.24 12.59
C SER A 56 -10.79 -5.27 11.61
N TYR A 57 -9.66 -4.94 10.98
CA TYR A 57 -8.96 -5.85 10.08
C TYR A 57 -7.48 -5.48 9.94
N ALA A 58 -6.69 -6.34 9.34
CA ALA A 58 -5.30 -6.09 9.00
C ALA A 58 -5.10 -6.03 7.48
N GLU A 59 -4.18 -5.14 7.05
CA GLU A 59 -3.80 -4.94 5.65
C GLU A 59 -2.29 -4.77 5.53
N ALA A 60 -1.71 -5.16 4.41
CA ALA A 60 -0.36 -4.79 4.03
C ALA A 60 -0.35 -4.28 2.58
N SER A 61 0.35 -3.18 2.35
CA SER A 61 0.51 -2.57 1.03
C SER A 61 1.97 -2.36 0.73
N VAL A 62 2.43 -2.89 -0.40
CA VAL A 62 3.76 -2.54 -0.95
C VAL A 62 3.58 -1.37 -1.89
N MET A 63 4.42 -0.36 -1.76
CA MET A 63 4.35 0.86 -2.56
C MET A 63 5.74 1.30 -3.02
N PHE A 64 5.78 1.99 -4.14
CA PHE A 64 6.95 2.72 -4.64
C PHE A 64 6.52 3.93 -5.47
N GLY A 65 7.43 4.88 -5.69
CA GLY A 65 7.14 6.08 -6.46
C GLY A 65 6.92 5.79 -7.94
N ALA A 66 5.88 6.38 -8.52
CA ALA A 66 5.56 6.30 -9.95
C ALA A 66 5.02 7.64 -10.46
N GLN A 67 5.09 7.84 -11.78
CA GLN A 67 4.57 9.06 -12.40
C GLN A 67 3.83 8.75 -13.72
N VAL A 68 2.79 9.53 -13.99
CA VAL A 68 1.99 9.50 -15.21
C VAL A 68 1.36 10.86 -15.46
N GLY A 69 1.37 11.33 -16.70
CA GLY A 69 0.74 12.60 -17.07
C GLY A 69 1.28 13.83 -16.32
N GLY A 70 2.57 13.81 -15.91
CA GLY A 70 3.20 14.88 -15.14
C GLY A 70 2.89 14.87 -13.63
N ARG A 71 2.13 13.87 -13.16
CA ARG A 71 1.84 13.64 -11.75
C ARG A 71 2.69 12.51 -11.19
N ALA A 72 3.41 12.78 -10.11
CA ALA A 72 4.12 11.77 -9.33
C ALA A 72 3.30 11.40 -8.08
N ASP A 73 3.23 10.09 -7.77
CA ASP A 73 2.47 9.54 -6.66
C ASP A 73 2.99 8.14 -6.30
N ALA A 74 2.47 7.52 -5.22
CA ALA A 74 2.79 6.14 -4.89
C ALA A 74 2.01 5.16 -5.79
N TRP A 75 2.66 4.08 -6.24
CA TRP A 75 2.05 2.95 -6.93
C TRP A 75 2.02 1.73 -6.03
N SER A 76 0.88 1.03 -5.96
CA SER A 76 0.75 -0.21 -5.19
C SER A 76 0.66 -1.43 -6.11
N PRO A 77 1.75 -2.19 -6.33
CA PRO A 77 1.68 -3.44 -7.10
C PRO A 77 0.98 -4.58 -6.34
N TRP A 78 0.99 -4.55 -5.02
CA TRP A 78 0.40 -5.60 -4.18
C TRP A 78 -0.20 -5.04 -2.91
N LEU A 79 -1.41 -5.51 -2.61
CA LEU A 79 -2.08 -5.33 -1.31
C LEU A 79 -2.63 -6.68 -0.84
N VAL A 80 -2.47 -6.95 0.44
CA VAL A 80 -2.96 -8.18 1.09
C VAL A 80 -3.72 -7.79 2.34
N LEU A 81 -4.92 -8.34 2.54
CA LEU A 81 -5.73 -8.06 3.73
C LEU A 81 -6.60 -9.26 4.11
N CYS A 82 -7.09 -9.26 5.34
CA CYS A 82 -7.94 -10.33 5.89
C CYS A 82 -9.45 -10.04 5.83
N SER A 83 -9.87 -9.01 5.06
CA SER A 83 -11.27 -8.61 4.91
C SER A 83 -11.73 -8.79 3.45
N ASP A 84 -12.74 -9.60 3.20
CA ASP A 84 -13.35 -9.80 1.87
C ASP A 84 -14.07 -8.54 1.38
N VAL A 85 -14.78 -7.83 2.25
CA VAL A 85 -15.40 -6.53 1.94
C VAL A 85 -14.34 -5.51 1.54
N GLY A 86 -13.21 -5.46 2.26
CA GLY A 86 -12.08 -4.60 1.94
C GLY A 86 -11.43 -4.96 0.60
N VAL A 87 -11.36 -6.26 0.23
CA VAL A 87 -10.90 -6.71 -1.09
C VAL A 87 -11.85 -6.23 -2.17
N SER A 88 -13.14 -6.50 -2.04
CA SER A 88 -14.15 -6.12 -3.05
C SER A 88 -14.19 -4.61 -3.27
N HIS A 89 -14.31 -3.83 -2.20
CA HIS A 89 -14.31 -2.37 -2.30
C HIS A 89 -13.04 -1.83 -3.00
N GLY A 90 -11.85 -2.29 -2.57
CA GLY A 90 -10.60 -1.81 -3.14
C GLY A 90 -10.44 -2.15 -4.62
N ARG A 91 -10.83 -3.35 -5.03
CA ARG A 91 -10.74 -3.81 -6.42
C ARG A 91 -11.78 -3.16 -7.32
N GLU A 92 -13.05 -3.14 -6.88
CA GLU A 92 -14.17 -2.72 -7.73
C GLU A 92 -14.27 -1.19 -7.85
N VAL A 93 -13.83 -0.45 -6.82
CA VAL A 93 -13.94 1.02 -6.80
C VAL A 93 -12.62 1.70 -7.20
N HIS A 94 -11.48 1.23 -6.66
CA HIS A 94 -10.19 1.91 -6.80
C HIS A 94 -9.21 1.21 -7.75
N GLY A 95 -9.53 0.01 -8.24
CA GLY A 95 -8.59 -0.79 -9.03
C GLY A 95 -7.39 -1.30 -8.23
N GLN A 96 -7.43 -1.29 -6.91
CA GLN A 96 -6.36 -1.77 -6.07
C GLN A 96 -6.14 -3.29 -6.26
N PRO A 97 -4.90 -3.78 -6.43
CA PRO A 97 -4.62 -5.20 -6.66
C PRO A 97 -4.72 -6.04 -5.37
N LYS A 98 -5.81 -5.88 -4.63
CA LYS A 98 -6.06 -6.51 -3.34
C LYS A 98 -6.27 -8.01 -3.46
N LYS A 99 -5.68 -8.75 -2.52
CA LYS A 99 -5.80 -10.21 -2.35
C LYS A 99 -6.05 -10.55 -0.89
N LEU A 100 -6.78 -11.65 -0.65
CA LEU A 100 -6.93 -12.19 0.70
C LEU A 100 -5.60 -12.79 1.19
N GLY A 101 -5.29 -12.61 2.47
CA GLY A 101 -4.17 -13.17 3.18
C GLY A 101 -4.22 -12.78 4.65
N GLN A 102 -3.13 -13.01 5.38
CA GLN A 102 -3.05 -12.78 6.82
C GLN A 102 -1.88 -11.82 7.13
N PRO A 103 -2.05 -10.50 6.97
CA PRO A 103 -1.13 -9.54 7.53
C PRO A 103 -1.30 -9.48 9.05
N ALA A 104 -0.20 -9.22 9.77
CA ALA A 104 -0.24 -9.00 11.22
C ALA A 104 0.79 -7.94 11.64
N LEU A 105 0.45 -7.15 12.64
CA LEU A 105 1.31 -6.17 13.30
C LEU A 105 1.24 -6.41 14.80
N GLU A 106 2.37 -6.73 15.40
CA GLU A 106 2.48 -7.15 16.79
C GLU A 106 3.67 -6.51 17.50
N PHE A 107 3.53 -6.31 18.81
CA PHE A 107 4.64 -5.98 19.69
C PHE A 107 5.14 -7.30 20.32
N ARG A 108 6.42 -7.62 20.11
CA ARG A 108 7.08 -8.82 20.64
C ARG A 108 8.33 -8.43 21.42
N GLY A 109 8.19 -8.30 22.74
CA GLY A 109 9.26 -7.81 23.60
C GLY A 109 9.67 -6.38 23.21
N ASP A 110 10.91 -6.20 22.80
CA ASP A 110 11.50 -4.94 22.38
C ASP A 110 11.40 -4.67 20.86
N LEU A 111 10.65 -5.49 20.12
CA LEU A 111 10.44 -5.38 18.69
C LEU A 111 8.98 -5.07 18.32
N ILE A 112 8.80 -4.28 17.29
CA ILE A 112 7.58 -4.20 16.51
C ILE A 112 7.77 -5.11 15.31
N VAL A 113 6.88 -6.09 15.14
CA VAL A 113 6.98 -7.12 14.12
C VAL A 113 5.78 -7.05 13.19
N GLY A 114 6.05 -6.93 11.90
CA GLY A 114 5.05 -7.03 10.86
C GLY A 114 5.24 -8.30 10.03
N THR A 115 4.18 -9.04 9.78
CA THR A 115 4.22 -10.23 8.93
C THR A 115 3.13 -10.18 7.87
N VAL A 116 3.38 -10.81 6.73
CA VAL A 116 2.37 -11.04 5.69
C VAL A 116 2.43 -12.51 5.29
N GLU A 117 1.31 -13.21 5.50
CA GLU A 117 1.16 -14.58 5.04
C GLU A 117 0.15 -14.67 3.90
N ARG A 118 0.47 -15.48 2.89
CA ARG A 118 -0.41 -15.80 1.78
C ARG A 118 -0.36 -17.30 1.50
N ASN A 119 -1.53 -17.96 1.51
CA ASN A 119 -1.66 -19.40 1.27
C ASN A 119 -0.79 -20.27 2.24
N GLY A 120 -0.72 -19.90 3.53
CA GLY A 120 0.11 -20.58 4.53
C GLY A 120 1.61 -20.33 4.38
N ILE A 121 2.03 -19.39 3.53
CA ILE A 121 3.43 -19.05 3.31
C ILE A 121 3.67 -17.63 3.80
N ALA A 122 4.58 -17.43 4.75
CA ALA A 122 5.05 -16.12 5.14
C ALA A 122 5.87 -15.53 3.97
N VAL A 123 5.34 -14.47 3.35
CA VAL A 123 5.96 -13.81 2.19
C VAL A 123 6.76 -12.57 2.58
N LEU A 124 6.50 -12.02 3.77
CA LEU A 124 7.23 -10.90 4.33
C LEU A 124 7.30 -11.05 5.85
N THR A 125 8.47 -10.78 6.40
CA THR A 125 8.68 -10.51 7.83
C THR A 125 9.48 -9.23 7.96
N GLY A 126 8.93 -8.25 8.69
CA GLY A 126 9.58 -6.98 8.94
C GLY A 126 9.71 -6.70 10.43
N THR A 127 10.79 -6.07 10.83
CA THR A 127 11.03 -5.71 12.23
C THR A 127 11.55 -4.29 12.39
N MET A 128 11.21 -3.68 13.51
CA MET A 128 11.71 -2.40 13.96
C MET A 128 11.84 -2.45 15.50
N PRO A 129 12.91 -1.88 16.11
CA PRO A 129 12.97 -1.72 17.57
C PRO A 129 11.82 -0.86 18.08
N CYS A 130 11.30 -1.21 19.26
CA CYS A 130 10.14 -0.53 19.83
C CYS A 130 10.46 0.92 20.17
N LYS A 131 9.80 1.88 19.48
CA LYS A 131 9.68 3.30 19.81
C LYS A 131 10.99 3.98 20.23
N GLN A 132 12.06 3.84 19.45
CA GLN A 132 13.36 4.39 19.82
C GLN A 132 13.43 5.92 19.77
N ARG A 133 12.95 6.53 18.68
CA ARG A 133 13.03 7.99 18.48
C ARG A 133 11.68 8.53 18.00
N ALA A 134 11.06 9.40 18.81
CA ALA A 134 9.86 10.10 18.40
C ALA A 134 10.18 11.13 17.31
N VAL A 135 9.31 11.22 16.29
CA VAL A 135 9.42 12.17 15.18
C VAL A 135 8.03 12.72 14.81
N GLY A 136 7.99 13.82 14.08
CA GLY A 136 6.75 14.32 13.50
C GLY A 136 6.37 13.57 12.21
N ALA A 137 5.13 13.75 11.75
CA ALA A 137 4.61 13.14 10.54
C ALA A 137 5.39 13.55 9.27
N GLU A 138 6.05 14.69 9.28
CA GLU A 138 6.89 15.18 8.19
C GLU A 138 8.09 14.28 7.89
N ALA A 139 8.54 13.47 8.86
CA ALA A 139 9.63 12.52 8.68
C ALA A 139 9.29 11.40 7.68
N LEU A 140 8.00 11.16 7.42
CA LEU A 140 7.52 10.17 6.45
C LEU A 140 7.64 10.66 4.99
N LYS A 141 7.54 11.98 4.76
CA LYS A 141 7.44 12.58 3.43
C LYS A 141 8.59 12.24 2.46
N PRO A 142 9.87 12.11 2.90
CA PRO A 142 10.95 11.74 1.98
C PRO A 142 10.80 10.35 1.36
N TYR A 143 9.98 9.49 1.94
CA TYR A 143 9.82 8.09 1.55
C TYR A 143 8.53 7.83 0.78
N PHE A 144 7.42 8.48 1.15
CA PHE A 144 6.12 8.30 0.49
C PHE A 144 5.12 9.41 0.83
N ASP A 145 4.15 9.61 -0.05
CA ASP A 145 2.92 10.34 0.26
C ASP A 145 1.83 9.35 0.65
N PHE A 146 1.34 9.44 1.87
CA PHE A 146 0.28 8.57 2.38
C PHE A 146 -1.11 8.94 1.84
N ALA A 147 -1.30 10.20 1.48
CA ALA A 147 -2.62 10.72 1.12
C ALA A 147 -3.15 10.20 -0.22
N THR A 148 -2.27 9.83 -1.13
CA THR A 148 -2.64 9.42 -2.49
C THR A 148 -1.97 8.11 -2.88
N ASN A 149 -2.56 7.39 -3.86
CA ASN A 149 -2.03 6.13 -4.33
C ASN A 149 -2.59 5.77 -5.70
N LEU A 150 -1.71 5.56 -6.68
CA LEU A 150 -2.05 5.15 -8.04
C LEU A 150 -2.31 3.65 -8.13
N ASN A 151 -3.32 3.28 -8.91
CA ASN A 151 -3.72 1.90 -9.15
C ASN A 151 -4.20 1.75 -10.60
N LEU A 152 -4.24 0.52 -11.10
CA LEU A 152 -4.81 0.19 -12.41
C LEU A 152 -6.19 -0.42 -12.23
N THR A 153 -7.24 0.31 -12.59
CA THR A 153 -8.58 -0.25 -12.75
C THR A 153 -8.69 -0.93 -14.11
N ALA A 154 -8.89 -2.25 -14.09
CA ALA A 154 -9.01 -3.06 -15.29
C ALA A 154 -10.23 -3.99 -15.14
N VAL A 155 -11.29 -3.71 -15.90
CA VAL A 155 -12.55 -4.47 -15.89
C VAL A 155 -12.91 -4.80 -17.33
N ASP A 156 -13.32 -6.05 -17.57
CA ASP A 156 -13.81 -6.51 -18.87
C ASP A 156 -15.35 -6.60 -18.86
N HIS A 157 -15.95 -6.43 -20.04
CA HIS A 157 -17.31 -6.86 -20.29
C HIS A 157 -17.42 -8.39 -20.18
N ILE A 158 -18.65 -8.90 -20.07
CA ILE A 158 -18.91 -10.34 -20.01
C ILE A 158 -18.41 -11.10 -21.25
N ASP A 159 -18.23 -10.42 -22.35
CA ASP A 159 -17.71 -10.97 -23.61
C ASP A 159 -16.17 -10.87 -23.75
N GLY A 160 -15.47 -10.41 -22.70
CA GLY A 160 -14.01 -10.30 -22.65
C GLY A 160 -13.44 -9.02 -23.25
N ARG A 161 -14.26 -8.12 -23.83
CA ARG A 161 -13.76 -6.82 -24.30
C ARG A 161 -13.47 -5.90 -23.12
N PRO A 162 -12.43 -5.06 -23.19
CA PRO A 162 -12.18 -4.06 -22.16
C PRO A 162 -13.39 -3.12 -21.96
N ALA A 163 -13.87 -3.01 -20.72
CA ALA A 163 -14.88 -2.03 -20.34
C ALA A 163 -14.25 -0.82 -19.67
N ILE A 164 -13.25 -1.03 -18.81
CA ILE A 164 -12.51 0.01 -18.10
C ILE A 164 -11.03 -0.36 -18.13
N ARG A 165 -10.18 0.59 -18.49
CA ARG A 165 -8.71 0.51 -18.41
C ARG A 165 -8.19 1.89 -18.01
N GLN A 166 -8.02 2.12 -16.70
CA GLN A 166 -7.72 3.45 -16.19
C GLN A 166 -6.67 3.40 -15.08
N VAL A 167 -5.73 4.36 -15.10
CA VAL A 167 -4.96 4.66 -13.90
C VAL A 167 -5.82 5.55 -13.02
N THR A 168 -6.09 5.09 -11.82
CA THR A 168 -6.91 5.79 -10.81
C THR A 168 -6.04 6.20 -9.63
N SER A 169 -6.39 7.29 -8.97
CA SER A 169 -5.77 7.72 -7.71
C SER A 169 -6.78 7.57 -6.56
N ARG A 170 -6.47 6.71 -5.60
CA ARG A 170 -7.16 6.63 -4.32
C ARG A 170 -6.71 7.81 -3.45
N ARG A 171 -7.65 8.43 -2.73
CA ARG A 171 -7.39 9.59 -1.88
C ARG A 171 -7.81 9.34 -0.43
N LEU A 172 -6.94 9.79 0.49
CA LEU A 172 -7.27 9.94 1.90
C LEU A 172 -7.31 11.44 2.23
N ALA A 173 -8.30 11.82 3.01
CA ALA A 173 -8.47 13.15 3.56
C ALA A 173 -8.42 13.12 5.10
N GLU A 174 -8.34 14.28 5.72
CA GLU A 174 -8.41 14.43 7.17
C GLU A 174 -7.38 13.55 7.91
N VAL A 175 -6.16 13.43 7.35
CA VAL A 175 -5.10 12.62 7.97
C VAL A 175 -4.59 13.31 9.22
N VAL A 176 -4.79 12.66 10.38
CA VAL A 176 -4.30 13.13 11.68
C VAL A 176 -3.37 12.08 12.26
N VAL A 177 -2.08 12.38 12.33
CA VAL A 177 -1.07 11.50 12.94
C VAL A 177 -0.99 11.78 14.43
N HIS A 178 -1.30 10.80 15.27
CA HIS A 178 -1.32 10.91 16.73
C HIS A 178 0.06 10.68 17.34
N GLU A 179 0.83 9.75 16.78
CA GLU A 179 2.23 9.48 17.16
C GLU A 179 2.99 8.93 15.96
N CYS A 180 4.29 9.22 15.93
CA CYS A 180 5.21 8.66 14.95
C CYS A 180 6.57 8.41 15.59
N TRP A 181 7.11 7.23 15.37
CA TRP A 181 8.40 6.77 15.88
C TRP A 181 9.23 6.23 14.74
N THR A 182 10.53 6.47 14.76
CA THR A 182 11.46 5.94 13.76
C THR A 182 12.62 5.19 14.42
N GLY A 183 13.25 4.33 13.64
CA GLY A 183 14.42 3.55 13.99
C GLY A 183 14.88 2.68 12.82
N PRO A 184 15.97 1.91 12.98
CA PRO A 184 16.39 0.97 11.97
C PRO A 184 15.30 -0.10 11.74
N GLY A 185 15.12 -0.50 10.47
CA GLY A 185 14.16 -1.54 10.12
C GLY A 185 14.78 -2.59 9.22
N THR A 186 14.19 -3.78 9.23
CA THR A 186 14.54 -4.86 8.32
C THR A 186 13.29 -5.41 7.66
N ALA A 187 13.43 -5.84 6.40
CA ALA A 187 12.38 -6.56 5.68
C ALA A 187 13.00 -7.80 5.03
N GLU A 188 12.52 -8.97 5.41
CA GLU A 188 12.82 -10.23 4.73
C GLU A 188 11.67 -10.55 3.78
N LEU A 189 11.97 -10.74 2.50
CA LEU A 189 11.00 -11.06 1.46
C LEU A 189 11.20 -12.51 1.02
N ARG A 190 10.09 -13.26 0.90
CA ARG A 190 10.09 -14.64 0.44
C ARG A 190 9.27 -14.81 -0.83
N ALA A 191 9.75 -15.65 -1.75
CA ALA A 191 9.10 -15.91 -3.01
C ALA A 191 7.74 -16.60 -2.82
N ASN A 192 6.72 -16.11 -3.55
CA ASN A 192 5.40 -16.74 -3.66
C ASN A 192 4.87 -16.44 -5.08
N ALA A 193 4.40 -17.47 -5.80
CA ALA A 193 3.95 -17.32 -7.18
C ALA A 193 2.71 -16.40 -7.32
N GLN A 194 1.85 -16.33 -6.29
CA GLN A 194 0.65 -15.49 -6.26
C GLN A 194 0.90 -14.09 -5.69
N LEU A 195 2.04 -13.88 -5.03
CA LEU A 195 2.47 -12.61 -4.45
C LEU A 195 3.99 -12.48 -4.60
N PRO A 196 4.49 -12.17 -5.80
CA PRO A 196 5.92 -12.18 -6.11
C PRO A 196 6.64 -10.91 -5.60
N ILE A 197 6.53 -10.64 -4.30
CA ILE A 197 7.07 -9.44 -3.63
C ILE A 197 8.60 -9.32 -3.77
N VAL A 198 9.30 -10.46 -3.92
CA VAL A 198 10.75 -10.52 -4.15
C VAL A 198 11.21 -9.86 -5.45
N ARG A 199 10.28 -9.50 -6.35
CA ARG A 199 10.59 -8.71 -7.56
C ARG A 199 11.01 -7.28 -7.26
N LEU A 200 10.74 -6.78 -6.04
CA LEU A 200 11.30 -5.54 -5.52
C LEU A 200 12.38 -5.88 -4.48
N PRO A 201 13.63 -6.17 -4.90
CA PRO A 201 14.68 -6.62 -3.99
C PRO A 201 15.01 -5.54 -2.95
N VAL A 202 15.31 -5.98 -1.73
CA VAL A 202 15.85 -5.11 -0.69
C VAL A 202 17.36 -4.96 -0.95
N ILE A 203 17.76 -3.85 -1.58
CA ILE A 203 19.17 -3.55 -1.87
C ILE A 203 19.84 -2.91 -0.65
N GLU A 204 19.16 -1.94 -0.05
CA GLU A 204 19.61 -1.21 1.14
C GLU A 204 18.42 -0.94 2.05
N PRO A 205 18.37 -1.46 3.28
CA PRO A 205 17.37 -1.07 4.26
C PRO A 205 17.51 0.43 4.59
N LEU A 206 16.39 1.12 4.65
CA LEU A 206 16.28 2.52 5.07
C LEU A 206 15.61 2.60 6.44
N GLU A 207 15.11 3.78 6.79
CA GLU A 207 14.38 3.96 8.04
C GLU A 207 13.07 3.15 8.07
N ALA A 208 12.70 2.72 9.27
CA ALA A 208 11.38 2.20 9.58
C ALA A 208 10.61 3.19 10.44
N PHE A 209 9.29 3.13 10.35
CA PHE A 209 8.38 3.99 11.13
C PHE A 209 7.26 3.15 11.72
N TYR A 210 7.00 3.35 13.01
CA TYR A 210 5.73 2.97 13.62
C TYR A 210 4.94 4.25 13.90
N TRP A 211 3.73 4.30 13.42
CA TRP A 211 2.88 5.48 13.58
C TRP A 211 1.41 5.11 13.72
N ARG A 212 0.66 6.03 14.28
CA ARG A 212 -0.77 5.86 14.52
C ARG A 212 -1.52 7.05 14.01
N ALA A 213 -2.63 6.81 13.28
CA ALA A 213 -3.36 7.88 12.62
C ALA A 213 -4.85 7.59 12.47
N ASP A 214 -5.60 8.68 12.31
CA ASP A 214 -6.95 8.69 11.76
C ASP A 214 -6.90 9.23 10.32
N PHE A 215 -7.79 8.75 9.46
CA PHE A 215 -7.96 9.27 8.12
C PHE A 215 -9.33 8.88 7.54
N THR A 216 -9.73 9.60 6.49
CA THR A 216 -11.01 9.38 5.80
C THR A 216 -10.76 8.98 4.36
N LEU A 217 -11.32 7.85 3.92
CA LEU A 217 -11.33 7.47 2.51
C LEU A 217 -12.44 8.24 1.80
N VAL A 218 -12.03 9.00 0.81
CA VAL A 218 -12.91 9.84 -0.02
C VAL A 218 -12.90 9.35 -1.47
N PRO A 219 -13.84 9.80 -2.34
CA PRO A 219 -13.79 9.48 -3.76
C PRO A 219 -12.43 9.81 -4.37
N GLY A 220 -11.92 8.90 -5.19
CA GLY A 220 -10.70 9.07 -5.96
C GLY A 220 -10.95 9.80 -7.28
N GLU A 221 -9.96 9.76 -8.16
CA GLU A 221 -10.03 10.38 -9.48
C GLU A 221 -9.39 9.50 -10.56
N ILE A 222 -9.78 9.69 -11.82
CA ILE A 222 -9.14 9.08 -12.98
C ILE A 222 -7.96 9.97 -13.36
N VAL A 223 -6.76 9.37 -13.42
CA VAL A 223 -5.52 10.09 -13.80
C VAL A 223 -5.16 9.87 -15.26
N TYR A 224 -5.43 8.67 -15.80
CA TYR A 224 -5.18 8.33 -17.19
C TYR A 224 -6.19 7.29 -17.66
N ASP A 225 -6.75 7.45 -18.85
CA ASP A 225 -7.70 6.51 -19.46
C ASP A 225 -7.13 5.93 -20.74
N TYR A 226 -6.82 4.64 -20.73
CA TYR A 226 -6.26 3.94 -21.90
C TYR A 226 -7.25 3.82 -23.05
N LEU A 227 -8.55 3.72 -22.76
CA LEU A 227 -9.57 3.56 -23.81
C LEU A 227 -9.89 4.89 -24.50
N ALA A 228 -9.82 6.00 -23.77
CA ALA A 228 -10.00 7.35 -24.32
C ALA A 228 -8.76 7.84 -25.10
N ASN A 229 -7.58 7.29 -24.81
CA ASN A 229 -6.32 7.64 -25.46
C ASN A 229 -5.80 6.54 -26.40
N ALA A 230 -6.65 5.57 -26.75
CA ALA A 230 -6.32 4.57 -27.77
C ALA A 230 -6.21 5.28 -29.15
N PRO A 231 -5.21 4.92 -29.99
CA PRO A 231 -5.03 5.49 -31.32
C PRO A 231 -6.18 5.17 -32.27
#